data_71ff290d5da9eb08012aaa48dd2aa08d
#
_entry.id   71ff290d5da9eb08012aaa48dd2aa08d
#
_cell.length_a   1.000
_cell.length_b   1.000
_cell.length_c   1.000
_cell.angle_alpha   90.00
_cell.angle_beta   90.00
_cell.angle_gamma   90.00
#
_symmetry.space_group_name_H-M   'P 1'
#
loop_
_entity.id
_entity.type
_entity.pdbx_description
1 polymer ?
#
loop_
_entity_poly.entity_id
_entity_poly.type
_entity_poly.pdbx_seq_one_letter_code
_entity_poly.pdbx_strand_id
1 'polypeptide(L)'
;MRFFDRETEFEKLREIEDLSHEVAQFTIITGRRRIGKTEMVKKFYENRTMLYFFVARKAEADLCDIFIEEIRTKLHIPIMDSKGMSFATIFKFIMELSQNQHITLFIDEFQDFYRVNPSIYSDMQNIWDNYKNKAHINLIVAGSVNTLMNKIFKNKKEPLFGRQTSTMHIRP
;
A
#
# COMPACT_ATOMS: atom_id res chain seq x y z
N MET A 1 -10.12 14.39 -15.63
CA MET A 1 -9.09 14.95 -14.75
C MET A 1 -7.86 15.34 -15.57
N ARG A 2 -7.32 16.51 -15.32
CA ARG A 2 -6.14 16.98 -16.05
C ARG A 2 -4.89 16.74 -15.20
N PHE A 3 -4.02 15.84 -15.66
CA PHE A 3 -2.85 15.40 -14.87
C PHE A 3 -1.70 16.39 -14.83
N PHE A 4 -1.71 17.44 -15.67
CA PHE A 4 -0.67 18.47 -15.59
C PHE A 4 -0.76 19.34 -14.34
N ASP A 5 -1.91 19.33 -13.67
CA ASP A 5 -2.07 20.02 -12.39
C ASP A 5 -1.50 19.21 -11.23
N ARG A 6 -0.86 18.07 -11.52
CA ARG A 6 -0.32 17.13 -10.52
C ARG A 6 1.19 16.96 -10.62
N GLU A 7 1.88 17.90 -11.26
CA GLU A 7 3.33 17.81 -11.43
C GLU A 7 4.07 17.71 -10.10
N THR A 8 3.66 18.49 -9.11
CA THR A 8 4.26 18.48 -7.77
C THR A 8 4.10 17.10 -7.12
N GLU A 9 2.91 16.51 -7.23
CA GLU A 9 2.63 15.19 -6.70
C GLU A 9 3.45 14.12 -7.43
N PHE A 10 3.59 14.22 -8.74
CA PHE A 10 4.41 13.29 -9.52
C PHE A 10 5.89 13.38 -9.16
N GLU A 11 6.41 14.59 -8.94
CA GLU A 11 7.78 14.76 -8.46
C GLU A 11 7.99 14.08 -7.10
N LYS A 12 7.03 14.25 -6.19
CA LYS A 12 7.08 13.62 -4.87
C LYS A 12 7.05 12.09 -4.99
N LEU A 13 6.18 11.57 -5.84
CA LEU A 13 6.12 10.11 -6.08
C LEU A 13 7.44 9.60 -6.67
N ARG A 14 8.07 10.37 -7.56
CA ARG A 14 9.37 9.99 -8.14
C ARG A 14 10.47 9.94 -7.09
N GLU A 15 10.54 10.96 -6.23
CA GLU A 15 11.51 10.99 -5.13
C GLU A 15 11.34 9.79 -4.20
N ILE A 16 10.09 9.48 -3.85
CA ILE A 16 9.76 8.34 -2.98
C ILE A 16 10.15 7.03 -3.67
N GLU A 17 9.81 6.88 -4.96
CA GLU A 17 10.14 5.69 -5.72
C GLU A 17 11.66 5.48 -5.76
N ASP A 18 12.42 6.53 -6.06
CA ASP A 18 13.87 6.43 -6.13
C ASP A 18 14.46 6.06 -4.76
N LEU A 19 13.98 6.70 -3.70
CA LEU A 19 14.47 6.43 -2.34
C LEU A 19 14.15 5.01 -1.89
N SER A 20 13.01 4.47 -2.33
CA SER A 20 12.57 3.12 -1.95
C SER A 20 13.47 2.00 -2.47
N HIS A 21 14.32 2.29 -3.44
CA HIS A 21 15.33 1.32 -3.90
C HIS A 21 16.45 1.13 -2.86
N GLU A 22 16.62 2.09 -1.97
CA GLU A 22 17.66 2.04 -0.92
C GLU A 22 17.06 1.79 0.46
N VAL A 23 15.98 2.49 0.79
CA VAL A 23 15.35 2.45 2.11
C VAL A 23 13.83 2.26 1.94
N ALA A 24 13.27 1.32 2.68
CA ALA A 24 11.82 1.08 2.64
C ALA A 24 11.04 2.38 2.88
N GLN A 25 10.03 2.62 2.06
CA GLN A 25 9.17 3.78 2.15
C GLN A 25 7.74 3.38 2.45
N PHE A 26 7.08 4.16 3.29
CA PHE A 26 5.67 3.97 3.63
C PHE A 26 4.96 5.32 3.48
N THR A 27 4.22 5.49 2.39
CA THR A 27 3.55 6.76 2.05
C THR A 27 2.05 6.65 2.25
N ILE A 28 1.47 7.65 2.88
CA ILE A 28 0.03 7.77 3.07
C ILE A 28 -0.49 8.84 2.11
N ILE A 29 -1.51 8.49 1.33
CA ILE A 29 -2.19 9.45 0.45
C ILE A 29 -3.63 9.61 0.93
N THR A 30 -4.02 10.83 1.26
CA THR A 30 -5.37 11.16 1.69
C THR A 30 -5.99 12.20 0.75
N GLY A 31 -7.30 12.34 0.83
CA GLY A 31 -8.08 13.26 0.02
C GLY A 31 -9.48 12.72 -0.16
N ARG A 32 -10.41 13.59 -0.57
CA ARG A 32 -11.80 13.20 -0.76
C ARG A 32 -11.96 12.11 -1.80
N ARG A 33 -13.06 11.39 -1.74
CA ARG A 33 -13.44 10.46 -2.80
C ARG A 33 -13.52 11.21 -4.12
N ARG A 34 -13.14 10.52 -5.19
CA ARG A 34 -13.21 11.03 -6.56
C ARG A 34 -12.33 12.25 -6.82
N ILE A 35 -11.39 12.56 -5.92
CA ILE A 35 -10.40 13.62 -6.15
C ILE A 35 -9.29 13.18 -7.12
N GLY A 36 -9.25 11.88 -7.45
CA GLY A 36 -8.27 11.36 -8.40
C GLY A 36 -7.02 10.75 -7.80
N LYS A 37 -7.05 10.36 -6.51
CA LYS A 37 -5.91 9.72 -5.85
C LYS A 37 -5.45 8.47 -6.59
N THR A 38 -6.37 7.56 -6.84
CA THR A 38 -6.11 6.29 -7.51
C THR A 38 -5.57 6.51 -8.92
N GLU A 39 -6.24 7.37 -9.69
CA GLU A 39 -5.85 7.66 -11.07
C GLU A 39 -4.47 8.32 -11.14
N MET A 40 -4.16 9.18 -10.19
CA MET A 40 -2.85 9.83 -10.11
C MET A 40 -1.73 8.80 -9.91
N VAL A 41 -1.90 7.90 -8.96
CA VAL A 41 -0.90 6.86 -8.69
C VAL A 41 -0.77 5.93 -9.88
N LYS A 42 -1.90 5.45 -10.43
CA LYS A 42 -1.87 4.57 -11.60
C LYS A 42 -1.21 5.23 -12.81
N LYS A 43 -1.46 6.52 -13.02
CA LYS A 43 -0.84 7.26 -14.12
C LYS A 43 0.68 7.33 -13.95
N PHE A 44 1.14 7.62 -12.74
CA PHE A 44 2.58 7.66 -12.45
C PHE A 44 3.23 6.30 -12.73
N TYR A 45 2.55 5.22 -12.38
CA TYR A 45 3.11 3.86 -12.49
C TYR A 45 2.74 3.14 -13.79
N GLU A 46 2.11 3.81 -14.77
CA GLU A 46 1.61 3.13 -15.99
C GLU A 46 2.70 2.40 -16.77
N ASN A 47 3.95 2.87 -16.71
CA ASN A 47 5.10 2.25 -17.39
C ASN A 47 6.08 1.61 -16.40
N ARG A 48 5.61 1.34 -15.18
CA ARG A 48 6.41 0.70 -14.12
C ARG A 48 5.60 -0.44 -13.52
N THR A 49 6.29 -1.41 -12.92
CA THR A 49 5.61 -2.50 -12.23
C THR A 49 5.14 -2.05 -10.86
N MET A 50 3.84 -2.18 -10.61
CA MET A 50 3.23 -1.85 -9.33
C MET A 50 2.15 -2.87 -9.01
N LEU A 51 2.21 -3.44 -7.81
CA LEU A 51 1.14 -4.27 -7.28
C LEU A 51 0.03 -3.34 -6.79
N TYR A 52 -1.20 -3.59 -7.24
CA TYR A 52 -2.37 -2.80 -6.85
C TYR A 52 -3.36 -3.67 -6.10
N PHE A 53 -3.59 -3.33 -4.83
CA PHE A 53 -4.53 -4.02 -3.96
C PHE A 53 -5.66 -3.07 -3.60
N PHE A 54 -6.83 -3.31 -4.16
CA PHE A 54 -8.03 -2.56 -3.79
C PHE A 54 -8.76 -3.31 -2.67
N VAL A 55 -8.99 -2.65 -1.54
CA VAL A 55 -9.68 -3.26 -0.40
C VAL A 55 -11.18 -3.15 -0.61
N ALA A 56 -11.73 -4.12 -1.34
CA ALA A 56 -13.16 -4.20 -1.61
C ALA A 56 -13.93 -4.67 -0.37
N ARG A 57 -15.23 -4.49 -0.39
CA ARG A 57 -16.13 -4.97 0.67
C ARG A 57 -16.39 -6.47 0.51
N LYS A 58 -15.37 -7.26 0.82
CA LYS A 58 -15.39 -8.71 0.70
C LYS A 58 -14.74 -9.32 1.94
N ALA A 59 -14.94 -10.62 2.14
CA ALA A 59 -14.24 -11.34 3.19
C ALA A 59 -12.74 -11.37 2.92
N GLU A 60 -11.96 -11.48 3.98
CA GLU A 60 -10.49 -11.48 3.87
C GLU A 60 -10.00 -12.57 2.91
N ALA A 61 -10.57 -13.76 2.97
CA ALA A 61 -10.17 -14.87 2.09
C ALA A 61 -10.35 -14.53 0.61
N ASP A 62 -11.45 -13.86 0.27
CA ASP A 62 -11.73 -13.47 -1.12
C ASP A 62 -10.76 -12.38 -1.60
N LEU A 63 -10.43 -11.43 -0.72
CA LEU A 63 -9.43 -10.41 -1.02
C LEU A 63 -8.06 -11.05 -1.25
N CYS A 64 -7.70 -12.02 -0.42
CA CYS A 64 -6.42 -12.72 -0.55
C CYS A 64 -6.30 -13.44 -1.89
N ASP A 65 -7.37 -14.07 -2.37
CA ASP A 65 -7.38 -14.70 -3.68
C ASP A 65 -7.08 -13.68 -4.78
N ILE A 66 -7.70 -12.50 -4.72
CA ILE A 66 -7.49 -11.42 -5.69
C ILE A 66 -6.06 -10.90 -5.61
N PHE A 67 -5.53 -10.70 -4.41
CA PHE A 67 -4.20 -10.15 -4.21
C PHE A 67 -3.10 -11.12 -4.68
N ILE A 68 -3.30 -12.41 -4.47
CA ILE A 68 -2.37 -13.44 -4.95
C ILE A 68 -2.34 -13.46 -6.47
N GLU A 69 -3.50 -13.34 -7.11
CA GLU A 69 -3.55 -13.27 -8.57
C GLU A 69 -2.83 -12.03 -9.11
N GLU A 70 -2.94 -10.92 -8.43
CA GLU A 70 -2.22 -9.70 -8.78
C GLU A 70 -0.70 -9.91 -8.69
N ILE A 71 -0.22 -10.54 -7.62
CA ILE A 71 1.20 -10.85 -7.44
C ILE A 71 1.68 -11.79 -8.54
N ARG A 72 0.93 -12.84 -8.80
CA ARG A 72 1.29 -13.83 -9.82
C ARG A 72 1.44 -13.19 -11.20
N THR A 73 0.47 -12.36 -11.56
CA THR A 73 0.42 -11.72 -12.87
C THR A 73 1.53 -10.68 -13.03
N LYS A 74 1.73 -9.84 -12.02
CA LYS A 74 2.66 -8.70 -12.13
C LYS A 74 4.12 -9.11 -11.92
N LEU A 75 4.37 -10.06 -11.03
CA LEU A 75 5.74 -10.48 -10.70
C LEU A 75 6.16 -11.77 -11.40
N HIS A 76 5.25 -12.41 -12.12
CA HIS A 76 5.51 -13.65 -12.88
C HIS A 76 6.09 -14.77 -12.01
N ILE A 77 5.64 -14.87 -10.76
CA ILE A 77 6.06 -15.92 -9.85
C ILE A 77 4.93 -16.93 -9.64
N PRO A 78 5.27 -18.24 -9.63
CA PRO A 78 4.31 -19.26 -9.26
C PRO A 78 4.03 -19.13 -7.75
N ILE A 79 2.79 -18.89 -7.40
CA ILE A 79 2.36 -18.87 -6.00
C ILE A 79 1.49 -20.08 -5.76
N MET A 80 1.78 -20.76 -4.66
CA MET A 80 1.00 -21.91 -4.25
C MET A 80 -0.42 -21.50 -3.82
N ASP A 81 -1.24 -22.51 -3.56
CA ASP A 81 -2.63 -22.39 -3.20
C ASP A 81 -2.88 -21.29 -2.16
N SER A 82 -3.81 -20.39 -2.46
CA SER A 82 -4.22 -19.30 -1.57
C SER A 82 -5.13 -19.77 -0.44
N LYS A 83 -5.52 -21.04 -0.44
CA LYS A 83 -6.49 -21.57 0.49
C LYS A 83 -6.03 -21.42 1.93
N GLY A 84 -6.83 -20.67 2.72
CA GLY A 84 -6.51 -20.41 4.11
C GLY A 84 -5.45 -19.34 4.35
N MET A 85 -5.01 -18.66 3.30
CA MET A 85 -4.01 -17.60 3.43
C MET A 85 -4.65 -16.31 3.98
N SER A 86 -3.97 -15.68 4.95
CA SER A 86 -4.39 -14.40 5.49
C SER A 86 -3.67 -13.26 4.78
N PHE A 87 -4.19 -12.04 4.92
CA PHE A 87 -3.48 -10.87 4.40
C PHE A 87 -2.11 -10.70 5.04
N ALA A 88 -1.99 -11.00 6.33
CA ALA A 88 -0.70 -10.96 7.02
C ALA A 88 0.34 -11.84 6.34
N THR A 89 -0.04 -13.04 5.93
CA THR A 89 0.85 -13.95 5.20
C THR A 89 1.28 -13.36 3.86
N ILE A 90 0.34 -12.75 3.14
CA ILE A 90 0.64 -12.11 1.85
C ILE A 90 1.57 -10.92 2.04
N PHE A 91 1.31 -10.08 3.02
CA PHE A 91 2.15 -8.91 3.29
C PHE A 91 3.56 -9.32 3.69
N LYS A 92 3.68 -10.34 4.54
CA LYS A 92 4.97 -10.88 4.94
C LYS A 92 5.73 -11.42 3.73
N PHE A 93 5.05 -12.14 2.85
CA PHE A 93 5.65 -12.67 1.62
C PHE A 93 6.21 -11.54 0.76
N ILE A 94 5.44 -10.45 0.58
CA ILE A 94 5.90 -9.29 -0.20
C ILE A 94 7.12 -8.64 0.46
N MET A 95 7.10 -8.48 1.78
CA MET A 95 8.22 -7.88 2.50
C MET A 95 9.47 -8.73 2.41
N GLU A 96 9.35 -10.05 2.54
CA GLU A 96 10.47 -10.97 2.36
C GLU A 96 11.03 -10.89 0.93
N LEU A 97 10.16 -10.91 -0.06
CA LEU A 97 10.54 -10.81 -1.46
C LEU A 97 11.27 -9.50 -1.75
N SER A 98 10.85 -8.40 -1.11
CA SER A 98 11.44 -7.07 -1.30
C SER A 98 12.84 -6.92 -0.70
N GLN A 99 13.33 -7.91 0.02
CA GLN A 99 14.72 -7.91 0.47
C GLN A 99 15.70 -8.12 -0.68
N ASN A 100 15.27 -8.83 -1.72
CA ASN A 100 16.12 -9.25 -2.85
C ASN A 100 15.74 -8.57 -4.16
N GLN A 101 14.65 -7.85 -4.22
CA GLN A 101 14.22 -7.08 -5.39
C GLN A 101 13.33 -5.94 -4.96
N HIS A 102 13.36 -4.85 -5.73
CA HIS A 102 12.50 -3.71 -5.46
C HIS A 102 11.04 -4.05 -5.78
N ILE A 103 10.12 -3.67 -4.89
CA ILE A 103 8.68 -3.85 -5.09
C ILE A 103 7.94 -2.56 -4.72
N THR A 104 7.00 -2.15 -5.58
CA THR A 104 6.04 -1.11 -5.26
C THR A 104 4.68 -1.76 -5.02
N LEU A 105 4.09 -1.49 -3.85
CA LEU A 105 2.77 -1.98 -3.47
C LEU A 105 1.87 -0.80 -3.14
N PHE A 106 0.75 -0.69 -3.87
CA PHE A 106 -0.26 0.32 -3.63
C PHE A 106 -1.53 -0.35 -3.10
N ILE A 107 -1.89 -0.03 -1.85
CA ILE A 107 -3.12 -0.51 -1.21
C ILE A 107 -4.12 0.63 -1.17
N ASP A 108 -5.21 0.49 -1.91
CA ASP A 108 -6.24 1.50 -2.06
C ASP A 108 -7.44 1.22 -1.16
N GLU A 109 -8.07 2.27 -0.66
CA GLU A 109 -9.14 2.21 0.34
C GLU A 109 -8.69 1.47 1.60
N PHE A 110 -7.49 1.84 2.08
CA PHE A 110 -6.78 1.18 3.18
C PHE A 110 -7.59 1.15 4.48
N GLN A 111 -8.40 2.17 4.72
CA GLN A 111 -9.24 2.24 5.93
C GLN A 111 -10.29 1.12 5.96
N ASP A 112 -10.63 0.53 4.82
CA ASP A 112 -11.65 -0.50 4.75
C ASP A 112 -11.18 -1.86 5.33
N PHE A 113 -9.90 -2.01 5.63
CA PHE A 113 -9.43 -3.15 6.42
C PHE A 113 -10.08 -3.20 7.81
N TYR A 114 -10.52 -2.06 8.38
CA TYR A 114 -11.27 -2.09 9.63
C TYR A 114 -12.51 -2.96 9.54
N ARG A 115 -13.18 -2.93 8.39
CA ARG A 115 -14.39 -3.70 8.15
C ARG A 115 -14.08 -5.17 7.87
N VAL A 116 -12.95 -5.42 7.21
CA VAL A 116 -12.54 -6.78 6.82
C VAL A 116 -12.00 -7.55 8.02
N ASN A 117 -10.98 -7.01 8.66
CA ASN A 117 -10.30 -7.61 9.80
C ASN A 117 -9.37 -6.54 10.41
N PRO A 118 -9.78 -5.87 11.48
CA PRO A 118 -8.97 -4.79 12.06
C PRO A 118 -7.62 -5.25 12.60
N SER A 119 -7.43 -6.53 12.87
CA SER A 119 -6.14 -7.04 13.31
C SER A 119 -5.05 -6.96 12.23
N ILE A 120 -5.45 -6.72 10.97
CA ILE A 120 -4.50 -6.55 9.85
C ILE A 120 -3.51 -5.43 10.15
N TYR A 121 -3.95 -4.34 10.77
CA TYR A 121 -3.05 -3.22 11.08
C TYR A 121 -1.97 -3.61 12.10
N SER A 122 -2.30 -4.39 13.12
CA SER A 122 -1.33 -4.95 14.06
C SER A 122 -0.34 -5.88 13.39
N ASP A 123 -0.85 -6.75 12.53
CA ASP A 123 -0.02 -7.69 11.79
C ASP A 123 0.96 -6.94 10.88
N MET A 124 0.46 -5.91 10.18
CA MET A 124 1.29 -5.07 9.31
C MET A 124 2.37 -4.34 10.11
N GLN A 125 2.03 -3.80 11.28
CA GLN A 125 3.01 -3.15 12.16
C GLN A 125 4.17 -4.09 12.47
N ASN A 126 3.84 -5.28 12.93
CA ASN A 126 4.84 -6.25 13.35
C ASN A 126 5.74 -6.67 12.18
N ILE A 127 5.13 -6.95 11.04
CA ILE A 127 5.87 -7.35 9.83
C ILE A 127 6.71 -6.18 9.32
N TRP A 128 6.15 -4.98 9.25
CA TRP A 128 6.88 -3.78 8.82
C TRP A 128 8.11 -3.54 9.69
N ASP A 129 7.94 -3.56 11.01
CA ASP A 129 9.03 -3.30 11.95
C ASP A 129 10.15 -4.34 11.83
N ASN A 130 9.80 -5.59 11.53
CA ASN A 130 10.77 -6.68 11.39
C ASN A 130 11.56 -6.62 10.07
N TYR A 131 10.97 -6.09 9.00
CA TYR A 131 11.57 -6.17 7.66
C TYR A 131 12.04 -4.83 7.08
N LYS A 132 11.58 -3.70 7.62
CA LYS A 132 11.82 -2.38 7.00
C LYS A 132 13.30 -2.05 6.77
N ASN A 133 14.17 -2.52 7.64
CA ASN A 133 15.60 -2.20 7.55
C ASN A 133 16.32 -2.98 6.44
N LYS A 134 15.69 -4.02 5.90
CA LYS A 134 16.27 -4.88 4.87
C LYS A 134 15.46 -4.87 3.57
N ALA A 135 14.25 -4.32 3.60
CA ALA A 135 13.34 -4.34 2.47
C ALA A 135 13.59 -3.18 1.53
N HIS A 136 13.44 -3.44 0.23
CA HIS A 136 13.46 -2.41 -0.81
C HIS A 136 12.05 -2.23 -1.34
N ILE A 137 11.16 -1.79 -0.45
CA ILE A 137 9.74 -1.66 -0.74
C ILE A 137 9.30 -0.21 -0.80
N ASN A 138 8.45 0.09 -1.75
CA ASN A 138 7.68 1.32 -1.80
C ASN A 138 6.23 0.98 -1.49
N LEU A 139 5.85 1.13 -0.22
CA LEU A 139 4.48 0.90 0.22
C LEU A 139 3.71 2.20 0.18
N ILE A 140 2.64 2.24 -0.61
CA ILE A 140 1.75 3.39 -0.74
C ILE A 140 0.37 2.94 -0.29
N VAL A 141 -0.24 3.65 0.64
CA VAL A 141 -1.61 3.39 1.06
C VAL A 141 -2.45 4.64 0.85
N ALA A 142 -3.64 4.49 0.31
CA ALA A 142 -4.56 5.60 0.09
C ALA A 142 -5.89 5.34 0.77
N GLY A 143 -6.52 6.41 1.22
CA GLY A 143 -7.84 6.35 1.83
C GLY A 143 -8.63 7.62 1.58
N SER A 144 -9.94 7.48 1.53
CA SER A 144 -10.87 8.56 1.23
C SER A 144 -11.66 9.04 2.47
N VAL A 145 -11.54 8.32 3.59
CA VAL A 145 -12.23 8.66 4.83
C VAL A 145 -11.20 9.17 5.83
N ASN A 146 -11.10 10.51 5.94
CA ASN A 146 -10.07 11.16 6.74
C ASN A 146 -10.12 10.76 8.22
N THR A 147 -11.30 10.59 8.81
CA THR A 147 -11.44 10.20 10.22
C THR A 147 -10.82 8.84 10.49
N LEU A 148 -11.07 7.87 9.62
CA LEU A 148 -10.50 6.54 9.76
C LEU A 148 -9.00 6.52 9.47
N MET A 149 -8.55 7.24 8.43
CA MET A 149 -7.12 7.33 8.14
C MET A 149 -6.36 8.00 9.27
N ASN A 150 -6.92 9.06 9.86
CA ASN A 150 -6.32 9.71 11.02
C ASN A 150 -6.28 8.79 12.23
N LYS A 151 -7.31 7.97 12.44
CA LYS A 151 -7.32 6.98 13.52
C LYS A 151 -6.17 5.98 13.35
N ILE A 152 -5.99 5.47 12.14
CA ILE A 152 -4.94 4.46 11.86
C ILE A 152 -3.54 5.02 12.12
N PHE A 153 -3.27 6.25 11.69
CA PHE A 153 -1.91 6.76 11.61
C PHE A 153 -1.56 7.85 12.64
N LYS A 154 -2.55 8.55 13.18
CA LYS A 154 -2.32 9.68 14.09
C LYS A 154 -2.70 9.39 15.54
N ASN A 155 -3.37 8.29 15.83
CA ASN A 155 -3.71 7.89 17.19
C ASN A 155 -2.57 7.06 17.77
N LYS A 156 -1.97 7.55 18.87
CA LYS A 156 -0.82 6.91 19.53
C LYS A 156 -1.07 5.48 19.99
N LYS A 157 -2.34 5.11 20.20
CA LYS A 157 -2.72 3.77 20.64
C LYS A 157 -2.83 2.77 19.50
N GLU A 158 -2.81 3.24 18.25
CA GLU A 158 -3.01 2.38 17.10
C GLU A 158 -1.67 1.81 16.58
N PRO A 159 -1.69 0.59 16.04
CA PRO A 159 -0.46 -0.11 15.65
C PRO A 159 0.41 0.63 14.65
N LEU A 160 -0.19 1.27 13.64
CA LEU A 160 0.59 1.90 12.57
C LEU A 160 0.97 3.35 12.85
N PHE A 161 0.69 3.85 14.07
CA PHE A 161 1.08 5.20 14.44
C PHE A 161 2.58 5.42 14.21
N GLY A 162 2.90 6.48 13.47
CA GLY A 162 4.27 6.88 13.26
C GLY A 162 5.10 6.01 12.30
N ARG A 163 4.48 5.04 11.62
CA ARG A 163 5.21 4.17 10.67
C ARG A 163 5.42 4.81 9.30
N GLN A 164 4.64 5.81 8.93
CA GLN A 164 4.78 6.45 7.63
C GLN A 164 6.08 7.22 7.50
N THR A 165 6.66 7.19 6.31
CA THR A 165 7.82 8.00 5.95
C THR A 165 7.42 9.26 5.19
N SER A 166 6.25 9.28 4.57
CA SER A 166 5.71 10.45 3.86
C SER A 166 4.19 10.48 3.93
N THR A 167 3.64 11.69 3.87
CA THR A 167 2.19 11.88 3.79
C THR A 167 1.91 12.88 2.67
N MET A 168 0.95 12.52 1.79
CA MET A 168 0.48 13.38 0.71
C MET A 168 -1.02 13.61 0.88
N HIS A 169 -1.43 14.84 0.90
CA HIS A 169 -2.85 15.20 0.92
C HIS A 169 -3.23 15.80 -0.43
N ILE A 170 -4.12 15.12 -1.15
CA ILE A 170 -4.51 15.54 -2.51
C ILE A 170 -5.70 16.48 -2.42
N ARG A 171 -5.52 17.66 -3.01
CA ARG A 171 -6.53 18.72 -3.07
C ARG A 171 -7.13 18.81 -4.46
N PRO A 172 -8.33 19.45 -4.56
CA PRO A 172 -8.94 19.69 -5.87
C PRO A 172 -8.08 20.52 -6.79
#